data_58fcb5692410981ac49da18653ff0567
#
_entry.id   58fcb5692410981ac49da18653ff0567
#
_cell.length_a   1.000
_cell.length_b   1.000
_cell.length_c   1.000
_cell.angle_alpha   90.00
_cell.angle_beta   90.00
_cell.angle_gamma   90.00
#
_symmetry.space_group_name_H-M   'P 1'
#
loop_
_entity.id
_entity.type
_entity.pdbx_description
1 polymer ?
#
loop_
_entity_poly.entity_id
_entity_poly.type
_entity_poly.pdbx_seq_one_letter_code
_entity_poly.pdbx_strand_id
1 'polypeptide(L)'
;MTRLYHGDCLTVMKEIQEQSIDLILCDLSYGCGKTRHKWDREIDLTELWKCYERLLKKDGIVCLFGNEPFTSKLIQSNTDMFRYKMVW
;
A
#
# COMPACT_ATOMS: atom_id res chain seq x y z
N MET A 1 -20.04 -5.08 7.30
CA MET A 1 -20.58 -4.42 6.09
C MET A 1 -19.45 -4.12 5.12
N THR A 2 -19.65 -4.45 3.87
CA THR A 2 -18.68 -4.17 2.81
C THR A 2 -18.98 -2.81 2.17
N ARG A 3 -17.94 -2.01 1.98
CA ARG A 3 -18.03 -0.74 1.25
C ARG A 3 -17.08 -0.78 0.06
N LEU A 4 -17.53 -0.30 -1.08
CA LEU A 4 -16.73 -0.20 -2.29
C LEU A 4 -16.49 1.26 -2.62
N TYR A 5 -15.23 1.57 -2.90
CA TYR A 5 -14.82 2.91 -3.31
C TYR A 5 -14.17 2.82 -4.70
N HIS A 6 -14.48 3.78 -5.54
CA HIS A 6 -13.87 3.88 -6.87
C HIS A 6 -13.14 5.22 -6.99
N GLY A 7 -11.87 5.17 -7.23
CA GLY A 7 -11.04 6.39 -7.36
C GLY A 7 -9.59 6.14 -7.01
N ASP A 8 -8.81 7.19 -7.02
CA ASP A 8 -7.42 7.16 -6.58
C ASP A 8 -7.36 6.84 -5.09
N CYS A 9 -6.64 5.80 -4.73
CA CYS A 9 -6.60 5.33 -3.34
C CYS A 9 -6.08 6.39 -2.36
N LEU A 10 -5.11 7.21 -2.77
CA LEU A 10 -4.59 8.27 -1.90
C LEU A 10 -5.64 9.32 -1.58
N THR A 11 -6.56 9.56 -2.51
CA THR A 11 -7.69 10.47 -2.29
C THR A 11 -8.79 9.82 -1.50
N VAL A 12 -9.18 8.59 -1.88
CA VAL A 12 -10.29 7.86 -1.27
C VAL A 12 -10.00 7.52 0.19
N MET A 13 -8.77 7.16 0.51
CA MET A 13 -8.41 6.82 1.88
C MET A 13 -8.63 7.96 2.87
N LYS A 14 -8.67 9.21 2.40
CA LYS A 14 -8.95 10.35 3.26
C LYS A 14 -10.37 10.33 3.82
N GLU A 15 -11.28 9.61 3.17
CA GLU A 15 -12.67 9.48 3.61
C GLU A 15 -12.87 8.41 4.68
N ILE A 16 -11.87 7.58 4.90
CA ILE A 16 -11.94 6.49 5.88
C ILE A 16 -11.48 7.02 7.23
N GLN A 17 -12.20 6.64 8.28
CA GLN A 17 -11.90 7.08 9.64
C GLN A 17 -10.50 6.62 10.08
N GLU A 18 -9.77 7.47 10.77
CA GLU A 18 -8.47 7.11 11.32
C GLU A 18 -8.58 5.98 12.33
N GLN A 19 -7.52 5.19 12.44
CA GLN A 19 -7.41 4.08 13.40
C GLN A 19 -8.62 3.14 13.36
N SER A 20 -9.10 2.85 12.15
CA SER A 20 -10.29 2.00 11.97
C SER A 20 -9.99 0.69 11.24
N ILE A 21 -8.76 0.50 10.74
CA ILE A 21 -8.42 -0.63 9.88
C ILE A 21 -7.50 -1.61 10.62
N ASP A 22 -7.85 -2.87 10.58
CA ASP A 22 -7.07 -3.95 11.19
C ASP A 22 -6.04 -4.55 10.23
N LEU A 23 -6.38 -4.61 8.96
CA LEU A 23 -5.54 -5.23 7.94
C LEU A 23 -5.65 -4.47 6.63
N ILE A 24 -4.51 -4.16 6.04
CA ILE A 24 -4.41 -3.68 4.68
C ILE A 24 -3.79 -4.78 3.84
N LEU A 25 -4.52 -5.23 2.82
CA LEU A 25 -4.03 -6.20 1.85
C LEU A 25 -4.15 -5.56 0.48
N CYS A 26 -3.03 -5.31 -0.17
CA CYS A 26 -3.04 -4.52 -1.39
C CYS A 26 -2.01 -4.99 -2.40
N ASP A 27 -2.44 -4.98 -3.67
CA ASP A 27 -1.58 -5.23 -4.82
C ASP A 27 -1.37 -3.90 -5.53
N LEU A 28 -0.29 -3.22 -5.20
CA LEU A 28 0.02 -1.89 -5.72
C LEU A 28 0.48 -1.96 -7.18
N SER A 29 0.33 -0.84 -7.90
CA SER A 29 0.98 -0.68 -9.20
C SER A 29 2.48 -0.53 -8.98
N TYR A 30 3.28 -1.29 -9.71
CA TYR A 30 4.72 -1.37 -9.48
C TYR A 30 5.52 -0.24 -10.13
N GLY A 31 5.00 0.30 -11.23
CA GLY A 31 5.67 1.39 -11.94
C GLY A 31 7.04 1.02 -12.48
N CYS A 32 7.29 -0.27 -12.70
CA CYS A 32 8.61 -0.75 -13.09
C CYS A 32 8.82 -0.82 -14.60
N GLY A 33 7.87 -0.31 -15.38
CA GLY A 33 7.94 -0.33 -16.85
C GLY A 33 7.70 -1.69 -17.47
N LYS A 34 7.32 -2.69 -16.70
CA LYS A 34 7.07 -4.04 -17.20
C LYS A 34 5.71 -4.17 -17.88
N THR A 35 4.82 -3.24 -17.67
CA THR A 35 3.55 -3.17 -18.38
C THR A 35 3.49 -1.86 -19.16
N ARG A 36 2.63 -1.83 -20.21
CA ARG A 36 2.43 -0.62 -21.03
C ARG A 36 1.15 0.12 -20.65
N HIS A 37 0.50 -0.32 -19.58
CA HIS A 37 -0.74 0.29 -19.15
C HIS A 37 -0.49 1.60 -18.41
N LYS A 38 -1.30 2.61 -18.68
CA LYS A 38 -1.18 3.92 -18.04
C LYS A 38 -1.38 3.88 -16.54
N TRP A 39 -2.13 2.90 -16.05
CA TRP A 39 -2.38 2.74 -14.62
C TRP A 39 -1.16 2.18 -13.87
N ASP A 40 -0.18 1.58 -14.58
CA ASP A 40 0.99 1.00 -13.95
C ASP A 40 2.04 2.06 -13.69
N ARG A 41 1.69 3.01 -12.83
CA ARG A 41 2.60 4.05 -12.36
C ARG A 41 3.05 3.71 -10.96
N GLU A 42 4.31 4.05 -10.66
CA GLU A 42 4.80 3.93 -9.30
C GLU A 42 4.00 4.90 -8.41
N ILE A 43 3.38 4.36 -7.36
CA ILE A 43 2.65 5.16 -6.40
C ILE A 43 3.64 5.93 -5.50
N ASP A 44 3.24 7.11 -5.04
CA ASP A 44 4.04 7.87 -4.08
C ASP A 44 4.04 7.13 -2.73
N LEU A 45 5.13 6.45 -2.44
CA LEU A 45 5.22 5.62 -1.24
C LEU A 45 5.21 6.45 0.05
N THR A 46 5.76 7.65 0.02
CA THR A 46 5.73 8.54 1.18
C THR A 46 4.28 8.88 1.56
N GLU A 47 3.49 9.28 0.57
CA GLU A 47 2.08 9.60 0.80
C GLU A 47 1.28 8.34 1.18
N LEU A 48 1.59 7.21 0.54
CA LEU A 48 0.93 5.95 0.85
C LEU A 48 1.11 5.57 2.31
N TRP A 49 2.36 5.64 2.83
CA TRP A 49 2.63 5.28 4.21
C TRP A 49 1.95 6.22 5.20
N LYS A 50 1.88 7.52 4.87
CA LYS A 50 1.12 8.46 5.69
C LYS A 50 -0.34 8.07 5.82
N CYS A 51 -0.96 7.67 4.70
CA CYS A 51 -2.34 7.21 4.70
C CYS A 51 -2.50 5.93 5.52
N TYR A 52 -1.64 4.96 5.30
CA TYR A 52 -1.70 3.67 6.01
C TYR A 52 -1.53 3.84 7.51
N GLU A 53 -0.56 4.64 7.92
CA GLU A 53 -0.31 4.89 9.34
C GLU A 53 -1.50 5.55 10.03
N ARG A 54 -2.18 6.45 9.30
CA ARG A 54 -3.39 7.08 9.84
C ARG A 54 -4.54 6.10 10.00
N LEU A 55 -4.72 5.21 9.02
CA LEU A 55 -5.84 4.27 8.98
C LEU A 55 -5.69 3.10 9.94
N LEU A 56 -4.48 2.62 10.15
CA LEU A 56 -4.24 1.40 10.91
C LEU A 56 -4.45 1.61 12.41
N LYS A 57 -5.10 0.63 13.02
CA LYS A 57 -5.10 0.49 14.47
C LYS A 57 -3.69 0.16 14.94
N LYS A 58 -3.46 0.29 16.25
CA LYS A 58 -2.16 0.09 16.88
C LYS A 58 -1.51 -1.25 16.49
N ASP A 59 -2.29 -2.32 16.44
CA ASP A 59 -1.80 -3.66 16.10
C ASP A 59 -2.15 -4.06 14.66
N GLY A 60 -2.43 -3.08 13.81
CA GLY A 60 -2.79 -3.32 12.42
C GLY A 60 -1.64 -3.88 11.61
N ILE A 61 -1.99 -4.63 10.57
CA ILE A 61 -1.03 -5.33 9.70
C ILE A 61 -1.19 -4.83 8.28
N VAL A 62 -0.05 -4.67 7.58
CA VAL A 62 -0.01 -4.36 6.16
C VAL A 62 0.62 -5.53 5.41
N CYS A 63 -0.11 -6.04 4.42
CA CYS A 63 0.36 -7.08 3.51
C CYS A 63 0.36 -6.51 2.09
N LEU A 64 1.53 -6.45 1.47
CA LEU A 64 1.66 -5.89 0.12
C LEU A 64 2.31 -6.92 -0.80
N PHE A 65 1.81 -6.98 -2.02
CA PHE A 65 2.44 -7.77 -3.07
C PHE A 65 3.56 -6.95 -3.70
N GLY A 66 4.60 -7.63 -4.15
CA GLY A 66 5.70 -6.96 -4.80
C GLY A 66 6.49 -7.89 -5.70
N ASN A 67 7.20 -7.29 -6.64
CA ASN A 67 8.11 -7.96 -7.55
C ASN A 67 9.32 -7.04 -7.70
N GLU A 68 10.50 -7.61 -7.86
CA GLU A 68 11.71 -6.79 -8.00
C GLU A 68 11.69 -5.98 -9.31
N PRO A 69 12.21 -4.74 -9.31
CA PRO A 69 12.87 -4.04 -8.20
C PRO A 69 11.93 -3.35 -7.24
N PHE A 70 10.62 -3.40 -7.47
CA PHE A 70 9.64 -2.71 -6.62
C PHE A 70 9.65 -3.21 -5.18
N THR A 71 9.83 -4.52 -4.97
CA THR A 71 9.88 -5.10 -3.62
C THR A 71 10.95 -4.42 -2.77
N SER A 72 12.16 -4.24 -3.32
CA SER A 72 13.25 -3.58 -2.60
C SER A 72 12.95 -2.13 -2.28
N LYS A 73 12.35 -1.40 -3.22
CA LYS A 73 11.92 -0.02 -2.99
C LYS A 73 10.87 0.06 -1.89
N LEU A 74 9.93 -0.86 -1.90
CA LEU A 74 8.84 -0.91 -0.94
C LEU A 74 9.37 -1.15 0.47
N ILE A 75 10.28 -2.10 0.64
CA ILE A 75 10.91 -2.39 1.93
C ILE A 75 11.68 -1.17 2.43
N GLN A 76 12.50 -0.56 1.57
CA GLN A 76 13.29 0.60 1.95
C GLN A 76 12.45 1.82 2.27
N SER A 77 11.26 1.92 1.71
CA SER A 77 10.38 3.06 1.96
C SER A 77 9.84 3.12 3.38
N ASN A 78 9.85 1.99 4.10
CA ASN A 78 9.40 1.95 5.50
C ASN A 78 10.01 0.74 6.22
N THR A 79 11.31 0.81 6.47
CA THR A 79 12.05 -0.29 7.12
C THR A 79 11.57 -0.53 8.55
N ASP A 80 11.07 0.49 9.22
CA ASP A 80 10.59 0.37 10.60
C ASP A 80 9.40 -0.57 10.72
N MET A 81 8.53 -0.61 9.72
CA MET A 81 7.37 -1.49 9.71
C MET A 81 7.67 -2.86 9.11
N PHE A 82 8.75 -3.00 8.35
CA PHE A 82 9.06 -4.26 7.68
C PHE A 82 9.31 -5.37 8.71
N ARG A 83 8.67 -6.51 8.51
CA ARG A 83 8.84 -7.71 9.35
C ARG A 83 9.49 -8.83 8.57
N TYR A 84 8.82 -9.31 7.54
CA TYR A 84 9.35 -10.40 6.72
C TYR A 84 8.66 -10.43 5.36
N LYS A 85 9.25 -11.19 4.48
CA LYS A 85 8.76 -11.40 3.12
C LYS A 85 8.40 -12.87 2.95
N MET A 86 7.25 -13.11 2.31
CA MET A 86 6.82 -14.47 1.95
C MET A 86 6.95 -14.65 0.45
N VAL A 87 7.38 -15.85 0.06
CA VAL A 87 7.48 -16.24 -1.35
C VAL A 87 6.63 -17.48 -1.54
N TRP A 88 5.85 -17.52 -2.60
CA TRP A 88 5.02 -18.67 -2.89
C TRP A 88 5.06 -19.05 -4.36
#